data_d6cfe91199cc997fa0a58aaa8fdb54d4
#
_entry.id   d6cfe91199cc997fa0a58aaa8fdb54d4
#
_cell.length_a   1.000
_cell.length_b   1.000
_cell.length_c   1.000
_cell.angle_alpha   90.00
_cell.angle_beta   90.00
_cell.angle_gamma   90.00
#
_symmetry.space_group_name_H-M   'P 1'
#
loop_
_entity.id
_entity.type
_entity.pdbx_description
1 polymer ?
#
loop_
_entity_poly.entity_id
_entity_poly.type
_entity_poly.pdbx_seq_one_letter_code
_entity_poly.pdbx_strand_id
1 'polypeptide(L)'
;NENTKILFALSYLDEDGMKLNSYTRRASTSFKLDQKISNNLTFNLDARYTDRETMGDESTQSGFGSSLSGAYRFRPIATSDIKGDHSYLLDASLGEELFVMDDMYNPVAVIRDHENLSINQSIRGTAGINWNIIDGLNYRTELTLTRNYSQNKNWRGPTPFGNEETYLDGEGNALYAGNADYRKADGWTMRWSNTLSHDFVLNDIQRINVLV
;
A
#
# COMPACT_ATOMS: atom_id res chain seq x y z
N ASN A 1 -10.20 -34.48 14.83
CA ASN A 1 -11.55 -34.29 15.36
C ASN A 1 -12.44 -33.84 14.22
N GLU A 2 -13.43 -34.64 13.83
CA GLU A 2 -14.26 -34.35 12.66
C GLU A 2 -15.11 -33.08 12.81
N ASN A 3 -15.28 -32.61 14.03
CA ASN A 3 -16.12 -31.46 14.36
C ASN A 3 -15.38 -30.13 14.37
N THR A 4 -14.06 -30.12 14.30
CA THR A 4 -13.25 -28.93 14.38
C THR A 4 -12.21 -28.90 13.26
N LYS A 5 -12.21 -27.86 12.45
CA LYS A 5 -11.20 -27.61 11.44
C LYS A 5 -10.50 -26.29 11.76
N ILE A 6 -9.19 -26.33 11.86
CA ILE A 6 -8.36 -25.16 12.12
C ILE A 6 -7.34 -25.04 10.99
N LEU A 7 -7.21 -23.81 10.47
CA LEU A 7 -6.15 -23.45 9.53
C LEU A 7 -5.43 -22.23 10.06
N PHE A 8 -4.12 -22.33 10.16
CA PHE A 8 -3.25 -21.22 10.44
C PHE A 8 -2.22 -21.09 9.32
N ALA A 9 -2.06 -19.89 8.77
CA ALA A 9 -1.09 -19.63 7.72
C ALA A 9 -0.35 -18.32 7.99
N LEU A 10 0.96 -18.36 7.72
CA LEU A 10 1.87 -17.22 7.75
C LEU A 10 2.47 -17.06 6.35
N SER A 11 2.62 -15.82 5.92
CA SER A 11 3.28 -15.49 4.67
C SER A 11 4.12 -14.25 4.87
N TYR A 12 5.36 -14.29 4.39
CA TYR A 12 6.27 -13.16 4.35
C TYR A 12 6.82 -13.00 2.94
N LEU A 13 6.82 -11.78 2.44
CA LEU A 13 7.37 -11.37 1.17
C LEU A 13 8.34 -10.24 1.42
N ASP A 14 9.54 -10.32 0.84
CA ASP A 14 10.53 -9.25 0.82
C ASP A 14 11.10 -9.18 -0.59
N GLU A 15 10.81 -8.11 -1.29
CA GLU A 15 11.21 -7.92 -2.68
C GLU A 15 11.84 -6.55 -2.84
N ASP A 16 13.05 -6.52 -3.36
CA ASP A 16 13.69 -5.30 -3.80
C ASP A 16 13.24 -4.96 -5.22
N GLY A 17 12.93 -3.68 -5.44
CA GLY A 17 12.55 -3.21 -6.76
C GLY A 17 13.75 -3.04 -7.69
N MET A 18 13.49 -2.89 -8.98
CA MET A 18 14.53 -2.63 -9.99
C MET A 18 15.13 -1.23 -9.90
N LYS A 19 14.46 -0.30 -9.23
CA LYS A 19 14.96 1.05 -8.98
C LYS A 19 15.67 1.11 -7.63
N LEU A 20 16.66 1.98 -7.51
CA LEU A 20 17.28 2.30 -6.22
C LEU A 20 16.22 2.77 -5.23
N ASN A 21 16.38 2.46 -3.94
CA ASN A 21 15.46 2.81 -2.86
C ASN A 21 14.01 2.33 -3.09
N SER A 22 13.81 1.24 -3.81
CA SER A 22 12.48 0.66 -3.97
C SER A 22 12.43 -0.77 -3.44
N TYR A 23 11.43 -1.06 -2.62
CA TYR A 23 11.17 -2.39 -2.08
C TYR A 23 9.70 -2.56 -1.71
N THR A 24 9.28 -3.80 -1.59
CA THR A 24 7.99 -4.17 -1.01
C THR A 24 8.20 -5.27 0.02
N ARG A 25 7.77 -5.04 1.25
CA ARG A 25 7.71 -6.02 2.33
C ARG A 25 6.27 -6.25 2.72
N ARG A 26 5.90 -7.51 2.87
CA ARG A 26 4.55 -7.87 3.30
C ARG A 26 4.58 -9.06 4.25
N ALA A 27 4.06 -8.87 5.44
CA ALA A 27 3.75 -9.93 6.36
C ALA A 27 2.25 -10.16 6.42
N SER A 28 1.78 -11.39 6.33
CA SER A 28 0.37 -11.71 6.50
C SER A 28 0.18 -12.97 7.33
N THR A 29 -0.82 -12.91 8.18
CA THR A 29 -1.24 -14.02 9.05
C THR A 29 -2.72 -14.26 8.81
N SER A 30 -3.12 -15.51 8.69
CA SER A 30 -4.52 -15.89 8.64
C SER A 30 -4.80 -17.05 9.56
N PHE A 31 -5.94 -16.95 10.22
CA PHE A 31 -6.49 -17.98 11.10
C PHE A 31 -7.93 -18.26 10.69
N LYS A 32 -8.27 -19.54 10.51
CA LYS A 32 -9.63 -19.99 10.27
C LYS A 32 -9.98 -21.09 11.23
N LEU A 33 -11.18 -21.01 11.76
CA LEU A 33 -11.79 -22.03 12.61
C LEU A 33 -13.19 -22.32 12.09
N ASP A 34 -13.45 -23.58 11.78
CA ASP A 34 -14.78 -24.11 11.54
C ASP A 34 -15.09 -25.10 12.65
N GLN A 35 -16.10 -24.80 13.44
CA GLN A 35 -16.52 -25.61 14.59
C GLN A 35 -17.96 -26.08 14.40
N LYS A 36 -18.16 -27.36 14.26
CA LYS A 36 -19.47 -27.98 14.31
C LYS A 36 -19.89 -28.13 15.78
N ILE A 37 -20.85 -27.30 16.23
CA ILE A 37 -21.34 -27.28 17.59
C ILE A 37 -22.36 -28.42 17.77
N SER A 38 -23.24 -28.60 16.79
CA SER A 38 -24.21 -29.70 16.74
C SER A 38 -24.41 -30.12 15.27
N ASN A 39 -25.30 -31.10 15.02
CA ASN A 39 -25.59 -31.54 13.66
C ASN A 39 -26.20 -30.45 12.77
N ASN A 40 -26.83 -29.47 13.38
CA ASN A 40 -27.52 -28.40 12.69
C ASN A 40 -26.93 -26.99 12.96
N LEU A 41 -25.83 -26.90 13.74
CA LEU A 41 -25.24 -25.62 14.10
C LEU A 41 -23.73 -25.64 13.87
N THR A 42 -23.23 -24.70 13.04
CA THR A 42 -21.80 -24.54 12.75
C THR A 42 -21.41 -23.10 13.02
N PHE A 43 -20.30 -22.93 13.72
CA PHE A 43 -19.62 -21.66 13.96
C PHE A 43 -18.40 -21.55 13.07
N ASN A 44 -18.22 -20.39 12.45
CA ASN A 44 -17.07 -20.07 11.60
C ASN A 44 -16.38 -18.81 12.12
N LEU A 45 -15.06 -18.83 12.18
CA LEU A 45 -14.23 -17.67 12.50
C LEU A 45 -13.12 -17.57 11.47
N ASP A 46 -13.00 -16.42 10.83
CA ASP A 46 -11.88 -16.06 9.93
C ASP A 46 -11.25 -14.78 10.45
N ALA A 47 -9.97 -14.82 10.76
CA ALA A 47 -9.19 -13.66 11.17
C ALA A 47 -7.97 -13.53 10.26
N ARG A 48 -7.75 -12.32 9.75
CA ARG A 48 -6.60 -12.01 8.88
C ARG A 48 -5.96 -10.71 9.29
N TYR A 49 -4.65 -10.72 9.37
CA TYR A 49 -3.81 -9.54 9.51
C TYR A 49 -2.87 -9.44 8.32
N THR A 50 -2.70 -8.26 7.79
CA THR A 50 -1.73 -7.96 6.74
C THR A 50 -1.04 -6.66 7.08
N ASP A 51 0.27 -6.68 7.04
CA ASP A 51 1.15 -5.52 7.13
C ASP A 51 1.95 -5.43 5.84
N ARG A 52 1.85 -4.30 5.16
CA ARG A 52 2.56 -4.06 3.90
C ARG A 52 3.26 -2.72 3.97
N GLU A 53 4.57 -2.77 3.77
CA GLU A 53 5.44 -1.62 3.60
C GLU A 53 5.94 -1.58 2.16
N THR A 54 5.82 -0.44 1.53
CA THR A 54 6.31 -0.21 0.17
C THR A 54 7.09 1.09 0.15
N MET A 55 8.34 1.00 -0.26
CA MET A 55 9.18 2.13 -0.57
C MET A 55 9.30 2.25 -2.08
N GLY A 56 9.15 3.43 -2.60
CA GLY A 56 9.26 3.64 -4.04
C GLY A 56 9.49 5.08 -4.40
N ASP A 57 9.81 5.29 -5.65
CA ASP A 57 9.94 6.61 -6.23
C ASP A 57 8.60 6.98 -6.89
N GLU A 58 8.00 8.07 -6.42
CA GLU A 58 6.76 8.64 -6.97
C GLU A 58 6.92 9.26 -8.36
N SER A 59 8.09 9.14 -8.96
CA SER A 59 8.37 9.74 -10.26
C SER A 59 7.53 9.18 -11.43
N THR A 60 6.23 8.97 -11.16
CA THR A 60 5.21 8.79 -12.18
C THR A 60 4.78 10.13 -12.80
N GLN A 61 5.35 11.25 -12.36
CA GLN A 61 5.16 12.49 -13.08
C GLN A 61 5.75 12.34 -14.47
N SER A 62 4.84 12.25 -15.44
CA SER A 62 5.15 12.39 -16.85
C SER A 62 5.75 13.78 -17.05
N GLY A 63 7.05 13.87 -17.24
CA GLY A 63 7.75 15.15 -17.42
C GLY A 63 9.26 14.99 -17.26
N PHE A 64 9.96 16.09 -17.39
CA PHE A 64 11.41 16.17 -17.28
C PHE A 64 11.96 15.74 -15.92
N GLY A 65 11.10 15.58 -14.90
CA GLY A 65 11.45 15.28 -13.52
C GLY A 65 11.33 13.85 -13.06
N SER A 66 10.98 12.91 -13.93
CA SER A 66 10.97 11.53 -13.47
C SER A 66 12.40 10.96 -13.45
N SER A 67 12.73 10.20 -12.39
CA SER A 67 14.02 9.53 -12.30
C SER A 67 14.32 8.66 -13.52
N LEU A 68 13.28 8.07 -14.12
CA LEU A 68 13.40 7.24 -15.31
C LEU A 68 13.72 8.09 -16.56
N SER A 69 12.99 9.20 -16.78
CA SER A 69 13.29 10.09 -17.91
C SER A 69 14.66 10.75 -17.75
N GLY A 70 15.06 11.07 -16.52
CA GLY A 70 16.40 11.52 -16.19
C GLY A 70 17.46 10.50 -16.57
N ALA A 71 17.25 9.22 -16.24
CA ALA A 71 18.20 8.15 -16.54
C ALA A 71 18.43 7.97 -18.05
N TYR A 72 17.40 8.13 -18.88
CA TYR A 72 17.54 8.02 -20.34
C TYR A 72 18.19 9.24 -20.99
N ARG A 73 18.11 10.40 -20.36
CA ARG A 73 18.62 11.66 -20.91
C ARG A 73 19.98 12.03 -20.34
N PHE A 74 20.30 11.51 -19.16
CA PHE A 74 21.56 11.82 -18.49
C PHE A 74 22.75 11.39 -19.31
N ARG A 75 23.74 12.27 -19.44
CA ARG A 75 24.93 12.00 -20.25
C ARG A 75 25.73 10.84 -19.66
N PRO A 76 26.14 9.84 -20.46
CA PRO A 76 26.92 8.72 -19.95
C PRO A 76 28.39 9.11 -19.58
N ILE A 77 28.80 10.33 -19.93
CA ILE A 77 30.14 10.85 -19.63
C ILE A 77 30.02 11.78 -18.41
N ALA A 78 30.43 11.26 -17.26
CA ALA A 78 30.62 12.11 -16.09
C ALA A 78 31.92 12.92 -16.32
N THR A 79 31.82 14.25 -16.23
CA THR A 79 33.03 15.06 -16.01
C THR A 79 33.53 14.75 -14.60
N SER A 80 34.84 14.89 -14.37
CA SER A 80 35.50 14.58 -13.08
C SER A 80 34.83 15.27 -11.87
N ASP A 81 34.05 16.31 -12.12
CA ASP A 81 33.42 17.16 -11.14
C ASP A 81 32.03 16.67 -10.73
N ILE A 82 31.44 15.72 -11.48
CA ILE A 82 30.15 15.11 -11.15
C ILE A 82 30.36 13.87 -10.28
N LYS A 83 30.76 14.07 -9.04
CA LYS A 83 30.98 12.97 -8.08
C LYS A 83 29.76 12.39 -7.42
N GLY A 84 28.56 12.62 -7.97
CA GLY A 84 27.32 12.17 -7.36
C GLY A 84 26.90 12.95 -6.10
N ASP A 85 27.65 14.00 -5.78
CA ASP A 85 27.32 14.96 -4.74
C ASP A 85 26.46 16.08 -5.35
N HIS A 86 25.42 16.48 -4.63
CA HIS A 86 24.49 17.55 -5.08
C HIS A 86 25.10 18.94 -5.03
N SER A 87 26.27 19.09 -4.43
CA SER A 87 26.91 20.37 -4.21
C SER A 87 27.14 21.15 -5.50
N TYR A 88 27.37 20.45 -6.62
CA TYR A 88 27.55 21.09 -7.93
C TYR A 88 26.26 21.73 -8.49
N LEU A 89 25.09 21.21 -8.09
CA LEU A 89 23.77 21.77 -8.48
C LEU A 89 23.44 23.04 -7.71
N LEU A 90 24.10 23.22 -6.56
CA LEU A 90 23.91 24.35 -5.66
C LEU A 90 25.04 25.36 -5.79
N ASP A 91 26.09 25.04 -6.55
CA ASP A 91 27.25 25.93 -6.73
C ASP A 91 26.95 26.96 -7.83
N ALA A 92 26.50 28.14 -7.38
CA ALA A 92 26.25 29.28 -8.26
C ALA A 92 27.51 29.76 -9.00
N SER A 93 28.70 29.30 -8.60
CA SER A 93 29.97 29.65 -9.28
C SER A 93 30.18 28.94 -10.61
N LEU A 94 29.39 27.85 -10.86
CA LEU A 94 29.46 27.11 -12.13
C LEU A 94 28.70 27.81 -13.27
N GLY A 95 28.04 28.94 -12.98
CA GLY A 95 27.41 29.82 -13.96
C GLY A 95 26.08 29.30 -14.51
N GLU A 96 25.22 30.22 -14.85
CA GLU A 96 23.90 29.95 -15.45
C GLU A 96 23.98 29.11 -16.75
N GLU A 97 25.09 29.12 -17.45
CA GLU A 97 25.27 28.39 -18.72
C GLU A 97 25.23 26.85 -18.55
N LEU A 98 25.69 26.30 -17.42
CA LEU A 98 25.60 24.84 -17.18
C LEU A 98 24.19 24.42 -16.84
N PHE A 99 23.40 25.32 -16.28
CA PHE A 99 21.99 25.11 -15.93
C PHE A 99 21.07 25.17 -17.15
N VAL A 100 21.38 26.01 -18.11
CA VAL A 100 20.55 26.25 -19.30
C VAL A 100 20.78 25.19 -20.39
N MET A 101 21.98 24.61 -20.47
CA MET A 101 22.30 23.66 -21.52
C MET A 101 21.83 22.22 -21.25
N ASP A 102 21.63 21.82 -19.99
CA ASP A 102 21.19 20.48 -19.62
C ASP A 102 20.12 20.58 -18.55
N ASP A 103 18.84 20.57 -18.93
CA ASP A 103 17.70 20.27 -18.05
C ASP A 103 17.80 18.87 -17.42
N MET A 104 19.01 18.38 -17.17
CA MET A 104 19.27 16.99 -16.82
C MET A 104 19.92 16.88 -15.46
N TYR A 105 19.06 16.58 -14.50
CA TYR A 105 19.51 16.27 -13.15
C TYR A 105 20.08 14.86 -13.06
N ASN A 106 21.05 14.65 -12.20
CA ASN A 106 21.57 13.32 -11.91
C ASN A 106 20.44 12.45 -11.31
N PRO A 107 19.98 11.41 -12.03
CA PRO A 107 18.84 10.62 -11.60
C PRO A 107 19.12 9.85 -10.29
N VAL A 108 20.36 9.50 -10.01
CA VAL A 108 20.76 8.85 -8.75
C VAL A 108 20.65 9.82 -7.59
N ALA A 109 20.99 11.08 -7.81
CA ALA A 109 20.86 12.12 -6.81
C ALA A 109 19.39 12.35 -6.46
N VAL A 110 18.54 12.48 -7.46
CA VAL A 110 17.09 12.64 -7.29
C VAL A 110 16.48 11.48 -6.50
N ILE A 111 16.84 10.22 -6.84
CA ILE A 111 16.30 9.05 -6.13
C ILE A 111 16.78 9.00 -4.67
N ARG A 112 18.01 9.43 -4.37
CA ARG A 112 18.51 9.46 -2.99
C ARG A 112 17.87 10.53 -2.14
N ASP A 113 17.44 11.60 -2.78
CA ASP A 113 16.88 12.77 -2.13
C ASP A 113 15.34 12.67 -1.99
N HIS A 114 14.73 11.66 -2.60
CA HIS A 114 13.30 11.40 -2.53
C HIS A 114 13.01 10.10 -1.76
N GLU A 115 12.09 10.19 -0.82
CA GLU A 115 11.57 9.05 -0.08
C GLU A 115 10.04 9.04 -0.16
N ASN A 116 9.47 7.95 -0.69
CA ASN A 116 8.04 7.72 -0.68
C ASN A 116 7.74 6.38 -0.01
N LEU A 117 7.43 6.45 1.29
CA LEU A 117 7.15 5.29 2.12
C LEU A 117 5.65 5.17 2.38
N SER A 118 5.08 4.05 1.98
CA SER A 118 3.68 3.69 2.23
C SER A 118 3.60 2.48 3.15
N ILE A 119 2.94 2.63 4.28
CA ILE A 119 2.66 1.56 5.24
C ILE A 119 1.16 1.33 5.27
N ASN A 120 0.73 0.10 4.98
CA ASN A 120 -0.69 -0.28 4.97
C ASN A 120 -0.90 -1.51 5.85
N GLN A 121 -1.67 -1.34 6.91
CA GLN A 121 -2.04 -2.40 7.83
C GLN A 121 -3.54 -2.66 7.76
N SER A 122 -3.92 -3.92 7.67
CA SER A 122 -5.32 -4.33 7.65
C SER A 122 -5.54 -5.49 8.61
N ILE A 123 -6.52 -5.34 9.48
CA ILE A 123 -7.03 -6.40 10.35
C ILE A 123 -8.47 -6.64 9.95
N ARG A 124 -8.80 -7.87 9.62
CA ARG A 124 -10.17 -8.30 9.32
C ARG A 124 -10.52 -9.52 10.16
N GLY A 125 -11.62 -9.44 10.88
CA GLY A 125 -12.21 -10.54 11.60
C GLY A 125 -13.65 -10.78 11.11
N THR A 126 -14.00 -12.02 10.82
CA THR A 126 -15.35 -12.43 10.43
C THR A 126 -15.77 -13.58 11.33
N ALA A 127 -16.87 -13.42 12.05
CA ALA A 127 -17.50 -14.47 12.84
C ALA A 127 -18.87 -14.76 12.27
N GLY A 128 -19.18 -16.02 12.04
CA GLY A 128 -20.43 -16.45 11.43
C GLY A 128 -21.03 -17.67 12.14
N ILE A 129 -22.33 -17.75 12.09
CA ILE A 129 -23.12 -18.88 12.55
C ILE A 129 -24.01 -19.33 11.37
N ASN A 130 -23.94 -20.61 11.05
CA ASN A 130 -24.87 -21.28 10.13
C ASN A 130 -25.75 -22.23 10.95
N TRP A 131 -27.05 -22.03 10.90
CA TRP A 131 -28.02 -22.80 11.65
C TRP A 131 -29.10 -23.36 10.74
N ASN A 132 -29.11 -24.69 10.62
CA ASN A 132 -30.19 -25.44 9.97
C ASN A 132 -31.30 -25.61 10.99
N ILE A 133 -32.31 -24.74 10.98
CA ILE A 133 -33.38 -24.69 11.99
C ILE A 133 -34.26 -25.96 11.88
N ILE A 134 -34.68 -26.26 10.66
CA ILE A 134 -35.41 -27.47 10.27
C ILE A 134 -34.97 -27.86 8.86
N ASP A 135 -35.37 -29.02 8.37
CA ASP A 135 -35.05 -29.43 7.00
C ASP A 135 -35.53 -28.38 6.00
N GLY A 136 -34.61 -27.95 5.14
CA GLY A 136 -34.84 -26.90 4.15
C GLY A 136 -34.78 -25.47 4.65
N LEU A 137 -34.81 -25.19 5.97
CA LEU A 137 -34.73 -23.83 6.51
C LEU A 137 -33.36 -23.56 7.14
N ASN A 138 -32.58 -22.68 6.50
CA ASN A 138 -31.26 -22.32 6.93
C ASN A 138 -31.19 -20.84 7.30
N TYR A 139 -30.63 -20.56 8.46
CA TYR A 139 -30.30 -19.19 8.89
C TYR A 139 -28.80 -19.02 8.99
N ARG A 140 -28.29 -17.96 8.37
CA ARG A 140 -26.89 -17.56 8.45
C ARG A 140 -26.79 -16.13 8.96
N THR A 141 -25.99 -15.93 9.99
CA THR A 141 -25.60 -14.61 10.46
C THR A 141 -24.09 -14.48 10.43
N GLU A 142 -23.61 -13.33 9.99
CA GLU A 142 -22.18 -13.07 9.83
C GLU A 142 -21.85 -11.64 10.25
N LEU A 143 -20.90 -11.48 11.15
CA LEU A 143 -20.35 -10.20 11.57
C LEU A 143 -18.92 -10.08 11.11
N THR A 144 -18.64 -9.07 10.29
CA THR A 144 -17.29 -8.73 9.82
C THR A 144 -16.89 -7.39 10.39
N LEU A 145 -15.70 -7.36 11.03
CA LEU A 145 -15.02 -6.16 11.47
C LEU A 145 -13.74 -6.00 10.67
N THR A 146 -13.52 -4.82 10.11
CA THR A 146 -12.30 -4.49 9.37
C THR A 146 -11.74 -3.18 9.89
N ARG A 147 -10.45 -3.16 10.20
CA ARG A 147 -9.68 -1.94 10.44
C ARG A 147 -8.63 -1.82 9.37
N ASN A 148 -8.58 -0.65 8.74
CA ASN A 148 -7.53 -0.29 7.79
C ASN A 148 -6.78 0.92 8.35
N TYR A 149 -5.47 0.77 8.43
CA TYR A 149 -4.56 1.83 8.80
C TYR A 149 -3.62 2.06 7.62
N SER A 150 -3.49 3.30 7.19
CA SER A 150 -2.54 3.69 6.17
C SER A 150 -1.73 4.91 6.61
N GLN A 151 -0.46 4.88 6.28
CA GLN A 151 0.48 5.94 6.53
C GLN A 151 1.33 6.14 5.27
N ASN A 152 1.31 7.35 4.74
CA ASN A 152 2.14 7.75 3.62
C ASN A 152 3.09 8.85 4.07
N LYS A 153 4.38 8.64 3.85
CA LYS A 153 5.43 9.63 4.06
C LYS A 153 6.07 9.90 2.72
N ASN A 154 6.00 11.13 2.29
CA ASN A 154 6.64 11.60 1.08
C ASN A 154 7.61 12.69 1.47
N TRP A 155 8.90 12.44 1.27
CA TRP A 155 9.97 13.39 1.45
C TRP A 155 10.61 13.69 0.11
N ARG A 156 10.72 14.97 -0.20
CA ARG A 156 11.49 15.48 -1.32
C ARG A 156 12.57 16.37 -0.78
N GLY A 157 13.80 16.01 -1.00
CA GLY A 157 14.94 16.76 -0.54
C GLY A 157 15.17 18.06 -1.32
N PRO A 158 16.20 18.78 -0.97
CA PRO A 158 16.49 20.12 -1.52
C PRO A 158 17.02 20.11 -2.97
N THR A 159 17.05 18.96 -3.65
CA THR A 159 17.39 18.96 -5.09
C THR A 159 16.45 19.88 -5.85
N PRO A 160 16.95 20.70 -6.79
CA PRO A 160 16.15 21.71 -7.51
C PRO A 160 14.96 21.13 -8.24
N PHE A 161 14.95 19.82 -8.49
CA PHE A 161 13.90 19.13 -9.20
C PHE A 161 12.76 18.73 -8.27
N GLY A 162 11.64 19.39 -8.38
CA GLY A 162 10.42 19.11 -7.61
C GLY A 162 10.24 19.97 -6.35
N ASN A 163 11.13 20.91 -6.14
CA ASN A 163 10.98 21.90 -5.09
C ASN A 163 10.82 23.29 -5.70
N GLU A 164 9.59 23.74 -5.80
CA GLU A 164 9.27 25.07 -6.34
C GLU A 164 9.53 26.20 -5.32
N GLU A 165 9.77 25.86 -4.06
CA GLU A 165 9.98 26.85 -3.01
C GLU A 165 11.46 27.11 -2.82
N THR A 166 11.90 28.23 -3.36
CA THR A 166 13.22 28.78 -3.14
C THR A 166 13.14 29.83 -2.03
N TYR A 167 13.87 29.61 -0.96
CA TYR A 167 14.05 30.61 0.09
C TYR A 167 15.34 31.38 -0.15
N LEU A 168 15.37 32.65 0.23
CA LEU A 168 16.59 33.46 0.23
C LEU A 168 17.15 33.47 1.64
N ASP A 169 18.46 33.26 1.80
CA ASP A 169 19.14 33.50 3.05
C ASP A 169 19.23 35.01 3.31
N GLY A 170 19.77 35.40 4.49
CA GLY A 170 19.96 36.80 4.85
C GLY A 170 20.94 37.55 3.95
N GLU A 171 21.67 36.86 3.07
CA GLU A 171 22.64 37.40 2.12
C GLU A 171 22.08 37.43 0.68
N GLY A 172 20.87 36.92 0.47
CA GLY A 172 20.20 36.89 -0.82
C GLY A 172 20.53 35.68 -1.68
N ASN A 173 21.17 34.62 -1.14
CA ASN A 173 21.44 33.38 -1.86
C ASN A 173 20.19 32.48 -1.85
N ALA A 174 19.97 31.75 -2.94
CA ALA A 174 18.87 30.81 -3.03
C ALA A 174 19.12 29.59 -2.11
N LEU A 175 18.20 29.36 -1.18
CA LEU A 175 18.14 28.15 -0.36
C LEU A 175 17.01 27.27 -0.88
N TYR A 176 17.34 26.05 -1.26
CA TYR A 176 16.36 25.04 -1.60
C TYR A 176 15.93 24.29 -0.34
N ALA A 177 14.66 24.39 0.01
CA ALA A 177 14.12 23.64 1.14
C ALA A 177 13.49 22.34 0.67
N GLY A 178 13.69 21.25 1.43
CA GLY A 178 12.98 20.02 1.22
C GLY A 178 11.49 20.16 1.56
N ASN A 179 10.66 19.33 0.95
CA ASN A 179 9.22 19.24 1.22
C ASN A 179 8.89 17.88 1.83
N ALA A 180 8.07 17.88 2.88
CA ALA A 180 7.58 16.68 3.53
C ALA A 180 6.04 16.66 3.53
N ASP A 181 5.45 15.62 2.97
CA ASP A 181 4.02 15.32 3.07
C ASP A 181 3.84 14.05 3.93
N TYR A 182 3.06 14.18 4.98
CA TYR A 182 2.73 13.09 5.86
C TYR A 182 1.23 12.92 5.96
N ARG A 183 0.72 11.78 5.52
CA ARG A 183 -0.69 11.42 5.57
C ARG A 183 -0.89 10.17 6.39
N LYS A 184 -1.88 10.20 7.26
CA LYS A 184 -2.30 9.08 8.07
C LYS A 184 -3.81 8.95 7.98
N ALA A 185 -4.28 7.73 7.74
CA ALA A 185 -5.69 7.39 7.79
C ALA A 185 -5.89 6.13 8.64
N ASP A 186 -6.92 6.13 9.46
CA ASP A 186 -7.34 5.00 10.28
C ASP A 186 -8.86 4.90 10.20
N GLY A 187 -9.34 3.77 9.77
CA GLY A 187 -10.78 3.57 9.53
C GLY A 187 -11.25 2.20 9.99
N TRP A 188 -12.47 2.18 10.54
CA TRP A 188 -13.17 0.98 10.95
C TRP A 188 -14.41 0.78 10.10
N THR A 189 -14.64 -0.46 9.70
CA THR A 189 -15.86 -0.86 9.01
C THR A 189 -16.44 -2.08 9.73
N MET A 190 -17.71 -2.01 10.06
CA MET A 190 -18.46 -3.13 10.58
C MET A 190 -19.57 -3.48 9.59
N ARG A 191 -19.68 -4.75 9.27
CA ARG A 191 -20.75 -5.29 8.45
C ARG A 191 -21.40 -6.45 9.18
N TRP A 192 -22.69 -6.36 9.36
CA TRP A 192 -23.50 -7.45 9.87
C TRP A 192 -24.52 -7.86 8.81
N SER A 193 -24.49 -9.12 8.44
CA SER A 193 -25.41 -9.70 7.46
C SER A 193 -26.17 -10.87 8.06
N ASN A 194 -27.44 -10.94 7.74
CA ASN A 194 -28.33 -12.04 8.11
C ASN A 194 -28.99 -12.55 6.84
N THR A 195 -29.06 -13.84 6.70
CA THR A 195 -29.67 -14.49 5.54
C THR A 195 -30.54 -15.63 6.04
N LEU A 196 -31.78 -15.65 5.63
CA LEU A 196 -32.68 -16.76 5.84
C LEU A 196 -33.03 -17.36 4.49
N SER A 197 -32.76 -18.65 4.33
CA SER A 197 -33.09 -19.38 3.11
C SER A 197 -33.99 -20.56 3.43
N HIS A 198 -35.01 -20.76 2.60
CA HIS A 198 -35.89 -21.92 2.70
C HIS A 198 -36.01 -22.62 1.37
N ASP A 199 -35.66 -23.90 1.39
CA ASP A 199 -35.80 -24.82 0.26
C ASP A 199 -37.02 -25.70 0.53
N PHE A 200 -38.01 -25.65 -0.34
CA PHE A 200 -39.15 -26.56 -0.26
C PHE A 200 -39.47 -27.17 -1.62
N VAL A 201 -39.95 -28.40 -1.57
CA VAL A 201 -40.34 -29.15 -2.75
C VAL A 201 -41.85 -29.15 -2.84
N LEU A 202 -42.37 -28.62 -3.94
CA LEU A 202 -43.80 -28.63 -4.23
C LEU A 202 -44.12 -29.80 -5.17
N ASN A 203 -45.01 -30.71 -4.76
CA ASN A 203 -45.49 -31.81 -5.59
C ASN A 203 -44.41 -32.75 -6.18
N ASP A 204 -43.31 -32.99 -5.46
CA ASP A 204 -42.15 -33.81 -5.86
C ASP A 204 -41.47 -33.40 -7.19
N ILE A 205 -41.91 -32.35 -7.84
CA ILE A 205 -41.45 -31.94 -9.18
C ILE A 205 -40.79 -30.54 -9.15
N GLN A 206 -41.27 -29.63 -8.30
CA GLN A 206 -40.80 -28.25 -8.27
C GLN A 206 -40.04 -27.97 -6.98
N ARG A 207 -38.77 -27.51 -7.12
CA ARG A 207 -37.97 -26.98 -6.00
C ARG A 207 -38.04 -25.47 -6.03
N ILE A 208 -38.43 -24.87 -4.92
CA ILE A 208 -38.50 -23.43 -4.73
C ILE A 208 -37.51 -23.07 -3.64
N ASN A 209 -36.56 -22.18 -3.95
CA ASN A 209 -35.64 -21.57 -2.99
C ASN A 209 -36.06 -20.14 -2.78
N VAL A 210 -36.30 -19.76 -1.53
CA VAL A 210 -36.59 -18.40 -1.10
C VAL A 210 -35.45 -17.91 -0.24
N LEU A 211 -34.94 -16.76 -0.55
CA LEU A 211 -33.85 -16.12 0.17
C LEU A 211 -34.26 -14.70 0.58
N VAL A 212 -34.07 -14.39 1.86
CA VAL A 212 -34.37 -13.08 2.48
C VAL A 212 -33.13 -12.61 3.23
#